data_3df2e2056e8c0ddbf88658aac339b1a8
#
_entry.id   3df2e2056e8c0ddbf88658aac339b1a8
#
_cell.length_a   1.000
_cell.length_b   1.000
_cell.length_c   1.000
_cell.angle_alpha   90.00
_cell.angle_beta   90.00
_cell.angle_gamma   90.00
#
_symmetry.space_group_name_H-M   'P 1'
#
loop_
_entity.id
_entity.type
_entity.pdbx_description
1 polymer ?
#
loop_
_entity_poly.entity_id
_entity_poly.type
_entity_poly.pdbx_seq_one_letter_code
_entity_poly.pdbx_strand_id
1 'polypeptide(L)'
;MKKEAASCDYIICADGGVKWAITNNIDPDMIVGDLDSISDTLLFYYQRKNIPIQSYPKDKDETDTHIAITIALQKGASEITILGGIGNRMDHSMGNILLLIRIAQKGVKAKLVNQNNVIFVSNKRIFLDAEPGNILSILPYGDNVKIHQTYGLQYPIINRVLPIDFPFGISNIITEKQAWIDIESGWIVFILVKE
;
A
#
# COMPACT_ATOMS: atom_id res chain seq x y z
N MET A 1 -2.88 -7.91 -8.54
CA MET A 1 -3.88 -6.82 -8.43
C MET A 1 -5.32 -7.33 -8.57
N LYS A 2 -5.75 -7.99 -9.69
CA LYS A 2 -7.15 -8.45 -9.85
C LYS A 2 -7.60 -9.44 -8.75
N LYS A 3 -6.74 -10.36 -8.33
CA LYS A 3 -7.02 -11.28 -7.21
C LYS A 3 -7.21 -10.53 -5.88
N GLU A 4 -6.38 -9.50 -5.63
CA GLU A 4 -6.50 -8.66 -4.42
C GLU A 4 -7.85 -7.94 -4.39
N ALA A 5 -8.25 -7.31 -5.51
CA ALA A 5 -9.54 -6.64 -5.58
C ALA A 5 -10.73 -7.60 -5.40
N ALA A 6 -10.63 -8.82 -5.95
CA ALA A 6 -11.69 -9.83 -5.83
C ALA A 6 -11.84 -10.42 -4.41
N SER A 7 -10.85 -10.22 -3.53
CA SER A 7 -10.87 -10.69 -2.13
C SER A 7 -11.27 -9.59 -1.13
N CYS A 8 -11.56 -8.38 -1.60
CA CYS A 8 -11.97 -7.27 -0.72
C CYS A 8 -13.48 -7.26 -0.51
N ASP A 9 -13.90 -6.89 0.71
CA ASP A 9 -15.32 -6.72 1.07
C ASP A 9 -15.89 -5.39 0.56
N TYR A 10 -15.04 -4.39 0.30
CA TYR A 10 -15.42 -3.07 -0.13
C TYR A 10 -14.35 -2.41 -1.01
N ILE A 11 -14.75 -1.89 -2.16
CA ILE A 11 -13.85 -1.29 -3.14
C ILE A 11 -14.19 0.18 -3.33
N ILE A 12 -13.21 1.05 -3.06
CA ILE A 12 -13.32 2.48 -3.32
C ILE A 12 -12.39 2.82 -4.48
N CYS A 13 -12.93 3.38 -5.56
CA CYS A 13 -12.14 3.95 -6.63
C CYS A 13 -11.87 5.43 -6.37
N ALA A 14 -10.59 5.77 -6.24
CA ALA A 14 -10.12 7.15 -6.18
C ALA A 14 -9.88 7.64 -7.61
N ASP A 15 -10.57 8.69 -8.03
CA ASP A 15 -10.46 9.37 -9.32
C ASP A 15 -10.26 8.39 -10.50
N GLY A 16 -9.15 8.48 -11.26
CA GLY A 16 -8.84 7.64 -12.41
C GLY A 16 -8.78 6.13 -12.13
N GLY A 17 -8.78 5.68 -10.88
CA GLY A 17 -8.83 4.27 -10.49
C GLY A 17 -10.03 3.52 -11.07
N VAL A 18 -11.10 4.22 -11.34
CA VAL A 18 -12.32 3.69 -11.97
C VAL A 18 -12.07 3.15 -13.40
N LYS A 19 -11.09 3.69 -14.13
CA LYS A 19 -10.71 3.21 -15.47
C LYS A 19 -10.10 1.81 -15.40
N TRP A 20 -9.29 1.56 -14.36
CA TRP A 20 -8.73 0.24 -14.13
C TRP A 20 -9.82 -0.75 -13.70
N ALA A 21 -10.74 -0.33 -12.85
CA ALA A 21 -11.84 -1.16 -12.37
C ALA A 21 -12.71 -1.66 -13.53
N ILE A 22 -13.19 -0.77 -14.42
CA ILE A 22 -14.02 -1.16 -15.56
C ILE A 22 -13.26 -2.05 -16.55
N THR A 23 -11.98 -1.78 -16.82
CA THR A 23 -11.16 -2.60 -17.71
C THR A 23 -11.00 -4.04 -17.18
N ASN A 24 -11.07 -4.23 -15.86
CA ASN A 24 -10.95 -5.53 -15.22
C ASN A 24 -12.31 -6.16 -14.84
N ASN A 25 -13.43 -5.58 -15.27
CA ASN A 25 -14.80 -5.99 -14.93
C ASN A 25 -15.04 -6.04 -13.42
N ILE A 26 -14.57 -5.01 -12.71
CA ILE A 26 -14.78 -4.82 -11.28
C ILE A 26 -15.69 -3.62 -11.09
N ASP A 27 -16.81 -3.80 -10.42
CA ASP A 27 -17.65 -2.70 -9.99
C ASP A 27 -17.20 -2.22 -8.61
N PRO A 28 -16.87 -0.93 -8.45
CA PRO A 28 -16.58 -0.39 -7.12
C PRO A 28 -17.86 -0.22 -6.30
N ASP A 29 -17.73 -0.24 -4.98
CA ASP A 29 -18.81 0.11 -4.06
C ASP A 29 -18.94 1.62 -3.88
N MET A 30 -17.91 2.38 -4.24
CA MET A 30 -17.90 3.84 -4.16
C MET A 30 -16.83 4.45 -5.09
N ILE A 31 -17.13 5.63 -5.63
CA ILE A 31 -16.18 6.44 -6.40
C ILE A 31 -16.00 7.78 -5.68
N VAL A 32 -14.75 8.21 -5.52
CA VAL A 32 -14.41 9.47 -4.84
C VAL A 32 -13.34 10.25 -5.63
N GLY A 33 -13.37 11.57 -5.58
CA GLY A 33 -12.35 12.43 -6.20
C GLY A 33 -12.93 13.70 -6.78
N ASP A 34 -12.12 14.47 -7.51
CA ASP A 34 -12.58 15.63 -8.26
C ASP A 34 -13.23 15.26 -9.61
N LEU A 35 -13.08 14.00 -10.01
CA LEU A 35 -13.68 13.36 -11.18
C LEU A 35 -13.19 13.92 -12.53
N ASP A 36 -12.16 14.77 -12.53
CA ASP A 36 -11.65 15.45 -13.75
C ASP A 36 -10.99 14.47 -14.73
N SER A 37 -10.53 13.33 -14.24
CA SER A 37 -9.95 12.28 -15.06
C SER A 37 -10.97 11.23 -15.55
N ILE A 38 -12.25 11.36 -15.20
CA ILE A 38 -13.33 10.42 -15.55
C ILE A 38 -14.20 11.02 -16.65
N SER A 39 -14.46 10.29 -17.73
CA SER A 39 -15.36 10.75 -18.79
C SER A 39 -16.83 10.76 -18.34
N ASP A 40 -17.62 11.69 -18.88
CA ASP A 40 -19.06 11.77 -18.61
C ASP A 40 -19.79 10.44 -18.90
N THR A 41 -19.38 9.75 -19.95
CA THR A 41 -19.92 8.43 -20.32
C THR A 41 -19.71 7.42 -19.21
N LEU A 42 -18.52 7.42 -18.57
CA LEU A 42 -18.18 6.49 -17.51
C LEU A 42 -18.89 6.87 -16.19
N LEU A 43 -19.00 8.16 -15.90
CA LEU A 43 -19.78 8.65 -14.77
C LEU A 43 -21.24 8.24 -14.90
N PHE A 44 -21.85 8.47 -16.08
CA PHE A 44 -23.23 8.07 -16.36
C PHE A 44 -23.44 6.55 -16.24
N TYR A 45 -22.47 5.74 -16.70
CA TYR A 45 -22.51 4.29 -16.55
C TYR A 45 -22.63 3.87 -15.08
N TYR A 46 -21.78 4.43 -14.17
CA TYR A 46 -21.80 4.09 -12.76
C TYR A 46 -23.01 4.67 -12.01
N GLN A 47 -23.50 5.86 -12.41
CA GLN A 47 -24.76 6.42 -11.89
C GLN A 47 -25.94 5.50 -12.18
N ARG A 48 -26.03 4.93 -13.39
CA ARG A 48 -27.07 3.95 -13.75
C ARG A 48 -26.99 2.66 -12.97
N LYS A 49 -25.80 2.30 -12.48
CA LYS A 49 -25.60 1.16 -11.57
C LYS A 49 -25.88 1.50 -10.11
N ASN A 50 -26.33 2.72 -9.81
CA ASN A 50 -26.52 3.23 -8.44
C ASN A 50 -25.28 3.14 -7.56
N ILE A 51 -24.08 3.24 -8.15
CA ILE A 51 -22.83 3.28 -7.39
C ILE A 51 -22.66 4.69 -6.81
N PRO A 52 -22.48 4.84 -5.50
CA PRO A 52 -22.24 6.13 -4.87
C PRO A 52 -21.03 6.84 -5.45
N ILE A 53 -21.21 8.09 -5.86
CA ILE A 53 -20.16 8.96 -6.37
C ILE A 53 -20.08 10.18 -5.46
N GLN A 54 -18.95 10.37 -4.81
CA GLN A 54 -18.70 11.50 -3.93
C GLN A 54 -17.65 12.42 -4.55
N SER A 55 -18.11 13.57 -5.05
CA SER A 55 -17.23 14.59 -5.64
C SER A 55 -16.65 15.49 -4.58
N TYR A 56 -15.38 15.85 -4.77
CA TYR A 56 -14.63 16.78 -3.93
C TYR A 56 -14.05 17.92 -4.78
N PRO A 57 -13.82 19.10 -4.22
CA PRO A 57 -13.14 20.18 -4.92
C PRO A 57 -11.76 19.73 -5.42
N LYS A 58 -11.31 20.27 -6.55
CA LYS A 58 -9.95 20.07 -7.04
C LYS A 58 -8.92 20.74 -6.13
N ASP A 59 -9.28 21.91 -5.62
CA ASP A 59 -8.46 22.71 -4.70
C ASP A 59 -8.75 22.26 -3.25
N LYS A 60 -8.01 21.23 -2.81
CA LYS A 60 -8.06 20.61 -1.49
C LYS A 60 -6.68 20.14 -1.06
N ASP A 61 -6.45 20.05 0.24
CA ASP A 61 -5.16 19.63 0.79
C ASP A 61 -4.91 18.12 0.65
N GLU A 62 -5.98 17.32 0.59
CA GLU A 62 -5.87 15.87 0.50
C GLU A 62 -5.88 15.37 -0.94
N THR A 63 -5.09 14.34 -1.21
CA THR A 63 -5.21 13.56 -2.45
C THR A 63 -6.46 12.68 -2.42
N ASP A 64 -6.99 12.30 -3.58
CA ASP A 64 -8.16 11.41 -3.68
C ASP A 64 -7.90 10.04 -3.03
N THR A 65 -6.67 9.53 -3.10
CA THR A 65 -6.25 8.32 -2.38
C THR A 65 -6.36 8.52 -0.87
N HIS A 66 -5.94 9.68 -0.34
CA HIS A 66 -6.06 9.99 1.09
C HIS A 66 -7.54 10.04 1.53
N ILE A 67 -8.40 10.64 0.72
CA ILE A 67 -9.85 10.68 0.98
C ILE A 67 -10.42 9.27 0.99
N ALA A 68 -10.11 8.44 -0.01
CA ALA A 68 -10.56 7.05 -0.08
C ALA A 68 -10.14 6.24 1.16
N ILE A 69 -8.90 6.40 1.62
CA ILE A 69 -8.37 5.77 2.84
C ILE A 69 -9.14 6.26 4.07
N THR A 70 -9.41 7.57 4.17
CA THR A 70 -10.15 8.13 5.30
C THR A 70 -11.56 7.54 5.38
N ILE A 71 -12.24 7.39 4.25
CA ILE A 71 -13.56 6.76 4.17
C ILE A 71 -13.48 5.28 4.59
N ALA A 72 -12.48 4.54 4.10
CA ALA A 72 -12.28 3.14 4.47
C ALA A 72 -12.07 2.98 5.99
N LEU A 73 -11.26 3.84 6.60
CA LEU A 73 -11.05 3.86 8.05
C LEU A 73 -12.33 4.20 8.83
N GLN A 74 -13.14 5.16 8.37
CA GLN A 74 -14.43 5.50 8.96
C GLN A 74 -15.44 4.36 8.88
N LYS A 75 -15.34 3.53 7.83
CA LYS A 75 -16.15 2.31 7.67
C LYS A 75 -15.66 1.14 8.52
N GLY A 76 -14.58 1.30 9.29
CA GLY A 76 -14.06 0.27 10.18
C GLY A 76 -13.19 -0.78 9.48
N ALA A 77 -12.54 -0.44 8.38
CA ALA A 77 -11.63 -1.35 7.69
C ALA A 77 -10.54 -1.86 8.65
N SER A 78 -10.35 -3.19 8.71
CA SER A 78 -9.28 -3.86 9.46
C SER A 78 -8.00 -4.03 8.62
N GLU A 79 -8.14 -4.00 7.30
CA GLU A 79 -7.04 -4.05 6.33
C GLU A 79 -7.36 -3.15 5.13
N ILE A 80 -6.36 -2.43 4.62
CA ILE A 80 -6.48 -1.58 3.44
C ILE A 80 -5.42 -1.97 2.42
N THR A 81 -5.86 -2.34 1.21
CA THR A 81 -4.97 -2.59 0.07
C THR A 81 -5.11 -1.47 -0.94
N ILE A 82 -4.03 -0.75 -1.21
CA ILE A 82 -3.97 0.29 -2.24
C ILE A 82 -3.50 -0.35 -3.55
N LEU A 83 -4.33 -0.31 -4.59
CA LEU A 83 -3.99 -0.80 -5.93
C LEU A 83 -3.74 0.37 -6.87
N GLY A 84 -2.69 0.25 -7.71
CA GLY A 84 -2.37 1.28 -8.69
C GLY A 84 -1.78 2.56 -8.09
N GLY A 85 -1.41 2.55 -6.80
CA GLY A 85 -0.84 3.72 -6.11
C GLY A 85 0.63 4.02 -6.47
N ILE A 86 1.25 3.22 -7.33
CA ILE A 86 2.60 3.44 -7.88
C ILE A 86 2.46 3.69 -9.37
N GLY A 87 2.94 4.82 -9.84
CA GLY A 87 2.86 5.21 -11.25
C GLY A 87 4.03 6.09 -11.66
N ASN A 88 3.91 6.77 -12.80
CA ASN A 88 4.95 7.62 -13.35
C ASN A 88 5.21 8.90 -12.50
N ARG A 89 4.25 9.31 -11.70
CA ARG A 89 4.40 10.44 -10.77
C ARG A 89 4.99 9.94 -9.45
N MET A 90 6.30 10.16 -9.27
CA MET A 90 7.02 9.75 -8.07
C MET A 90 6.52 10.43 -6.79
N ASP A 91 6.09 11.70 -6.88
CA ASP A 91 5.49 12.45 -5.77
C ASP A 91 4.23 11.75 -5.24
N HIS A 92 3.31 11.34 -6.12
CA HIS A 92 2.13 10.56 -5.74
C HIS A 92 2.49 9.17 -5.20
N SER A 93 3.46 8.48 -5.82
CA SER A 93 3.92 7.18 -5.36
C SER A 93 4.50 7.26 -3.95
N MET A 94 5.35 8.24 -3.69
CA MET A 94 5.90 8.48 -2.36
C MET A 94 4.81 8.87 -1.35
N GLY A 95 3.89 9.77 -1.72
CA GLY A 95 2.75 10.15 -0.88
C GLY A 95 1.92 8.92 -0.47
N ASN A 96 1.64 8.01 -1.40
CA ASN A 96 0.88 6.78 -1.12
C ASN A 96 1.65 5.83 -0.19
N ILE A 97 2.99 5.75 -0.28
CA ILE A 97 3.81 4.98 0.67
C ILE A 97 3.72 5.60 2.08
N LEU A 98 3.77 6.94 2.18
CA LEU A 98 3.63 7.63 3.48
C LEU A 98 2.25 7.38 4.11
N LEU A 99 1.19 7.27 3.32
CA LEU A 99 -0.14 6.94 3.80
C LEU A 99 -0.22 5.56 4.47
N LEU A 100 0.62 4.58 4.07
CA LEU A 100 0.70 3.28 4.75
C LEU A 100 1.08 3.43 6.22
N ILE A 101 2.03 4.30 6.54
CA ILE A 101 2.44 4.59 7.93
C ILE A 101 1.25 5.17 8.72
N ARG A 102 0.54 6.14 8.14
CA ARG A 102 -0.64 6.75 8.76
C ARG A 102 -1.74 5.73 9.06
N ILE A 103 -1.97 4.78 8.16
CA ILE A 103 -2.95 3.70 8.36
C ILE A 103 -2.47 2.77 9.48
N ALA A 104 -1.21 2.35 9.45
CA ALA A 104 -0.64 1.44 10.43
C ALA A 104 -0.59 2.04 11.85
N GLN A 105 -0.37 3.35 12.00
CA GLN A 105 -0.47 4.07 13.28
C GLN A 105 -1.87 4.04 13.89
N LYS A 106 -2.91 3.82 13.08
CA LYS A 106 -4.29 3.60 13.54
C LYS A 106 -4.58 2.13 13.87
N GLY A 107 -3.57 1.26 13.83
CA GLY A 107 -3.72 -0.17 14.11
C GLY A 107 -4.29 -0.99 12.95
N VAL A 108 -4.47 -0.40 11.77
CA VAL A 108 -5.01 -1.05 10.57
C VAL A 108 -3.87 -1.58 9.72
N LYS A 109 -3.99 -2.81 9.22
CA LYS A 109 -3.02 -3.38 8.28
C LYS A 109 -3.10 -2.64 6.95
N ALA A 110 -1.96 -2.35 6.35
CA ALA A 110 -1.93 -1.66 5.07
C ALA A 110 -0.86 -2.20 4.14
N LYS A 111 -1.21 -2.34 2.88
CA LYS A 111 -0.26 -2.66 1.80
C LYS A 111 -0.60 -1.89 0.53
N LEU A 112 0.42 -1.58 -0.24
CA LEU A 112 0.32 -1.03 -1.58
C LEU A 112 0.82 -2.08 -2.55
N VAL A 113 0.02 -2.41 -3.56
CA VAL A 113 0.30 -3.52 -4.49
C VAL A 113 0.26 -3.02 -5.92
N ASN A 114 1.31 -3.32 -6.65
CA ASN A 114 1.32 -3.23 -8.11
C ASN A 114 1.66 -4.59 -8.75
N GLN A 115 2.03 -4.58 -10.03
CA GLN A 115 2.31 -5.81 -10.75
C GLN A 115 3.48 -6.60 -10.14
N ASN A 116 4.55 -5.91 -9.71
CA ASN A 116 5.81 -6.51 -9.30
C ASN A 116 6.14 -6.29 -7.82
N ASN A 117 5.42 -5.40 -7.12
CA ASN A 117 5.78 -5.02 -5.76
C ASN A 117 4.60 -5.15 -4.81
N VAL A 118 4.90 -5.58 -3.60
CA VAL A 118 4.05 -5.42 -2.42
C VAL A 118 4.82 -4.56 -1.42
N ILE A 119 4.30 -3.37 -1.12
CA ILE A 119 4.88 -2.44 -0.15
C ILE A 119 4.00 -2.43 1.08
N PHE A 120 4.59 -2.60 2.24
CA PHE A 120 3.92 -2.56 3.54
C PHE A 120 4.84 -1.99 4.62
N VAL A 121 4.29 -1.74 5.80
CA VAL A 121 5.03 -1.08 6.88
C VAL A 121 4.83 -1.78 8.20
N SER A 122 5.82 -1.74 9.07
CA SER A 122 5.72 -2.22 10.44
C SER A 122 6.71 -1.52 11.38
N ASN A 123 6.37 -1.51 12.67
CA ASN A 123 7.24 -1.12 13.79
C ASN A 123 7.36 -2.21 14.86
N LYS A 124 6.96 -3.43 14.52
CA LYS A 124 6.99 -4.60 15.41
C LYS A 124 7.35 -5.86 14.64
N ARG A 125 7.55 -6.96 15.35
CA ARG A 125 7.81 -8.26 14.69
C ARG A 125 6.76 -8.58 13.63
N ILE A 126 7.25 -9.00 12.45
CA ILE A 126 6.42 -9.45 11.34
C ILE A 126 6.88 -10.83 10.84
N PHE A 127 5.93 -11.61 10.36
CA PHE A 127 6.18 -12.79 9.54
C PHE A 127 5.92 -12.41 8.08
N LEU A 128 6.81 -12.85 7.20
CA LEU A 128 6.75 -12.52 5.77
C LEU A 128 5.90 -13.55 5.03
N ASP A 129 4.87 -13.08 4.36
CA ASP A 129 4.08 -13.88 3.42
C ASP A 129 4.75 -13.82 2.03
N ALA A 130 5.80 -14.61 1.86
CA ALA A 130 6.62 -14.60 0.65
C ALA A 130 7.31 -15.94 0.43
N GLU A 131 7.67 -16.21 -0.83
CA GLU A 131 8.36 -17.44 -1.21
C GLU A 131 9.88 -17.25 -1.19
N PRO A 132 10.66 -18.32 -0.92
CA PRO A 132 12.10 -18.32 -1.11
C PRO A 132 12.49 -17.87 -2.53
N GLY A 133 13.50 -17.02 -2.63
CA GLY A 133 13.91 -16.38 -3.87
C GLY A 133 13.33 -14.97 -4.06
N ASN A 134 12.26 -14.60 -3.36
CA ASN A 134 11.75 -13.23 -3.45
C ASN A 134 12.74 -12.22 -2.87
N ILE A 135 12.83 -11.07 -3.51
CA ILE A 135 13.68 -9.95 -3.07
C ILE A 135 12.90 -9.11 -2.06
N LEU A 136 13.54 -8.80 -0.95
CA LEU A 136 12.99 -7.95 0.10
C LEU A 136 13.92 -6.76 0.37
N SER A 137 13.40 -5.54 0.22
CA SER A 137 14.08 -4.34 0.69
C SER A 137 13.49 -3.88 2.03
N ILE A 138 14.37 -3.46 2.94
CA ILE A 138 14.09 -3.06 4.31
C ILE A 138 14.58 -1.63 4.47
N LEU A 139 13.70 -0.66 4.49
CA LEU A 139 14.03 0.77 4.48
C LEU A 139 13.53 1.44 5.76
N PRO A 140 14.41 2.07 6.57
CA PRO A 140 14.02 2.89 7.70
C PRO A 140 13.09 4.03 7.27
N TYR A 141 12.17 4.42 8.15
CA TYR A 141 11.28 5.55 7.93
C TYR A 141 11.25 6.47 9.15
N GLY A 142 11.41 7.77 8.90
CA GLY A 142 11.30 8.85 9.89
C GLY A 142 12.55 9.01 10.76
N ASP A 143 13.17 7.92 11.19
CA ASP A 143 14.36 7.89 12.03
C ASP A 143 15.14 6.59 11.81
N ASN A 144 16.27 6.45 12.47
CA ASN A 144 17.01 5.19 12.53
C ASN A 144 16.15 4.07 13.12
N VAL A 145 16.30 2.86 12.57
CA VAL A 145 15.56 1.69 13.00
C VAL A 145 16.50 0.70 13.65
N LYS A 146 16.12 0.15 14.81
CA LYS A 146 16.84 -0.95 15.43
C LYS A 146 16.14 -2.27 15.17
N ILE A 147 16.86 -3.20 14.54
CA ILE A 147 16.43 -4.58 14.33
C ILE A 147 17.10 -5.44 15.38
N HIS A 148 16.29 -6.20 16.13
CA HIS A 148 16.81 -7.20 17.06
C HIS A 148 17.37 -8.39 16.28
N GLN A 149 16.56 -9.01 15.42
CA GLN A 149 16.97 -10.18 14.66
C GLN A 149 16.08 -10.39 13.43
N THR A 150 16.66 -11.02 12.39
CA THR A 150 15.93 -11.55 11.25
C THR A 150 16.19 -13.05 11.12
N TYR A 151 15.23 -13.76 10.51
CA TYR A 151 15.35 -15.18 10.16
C TYR A 151 14.85 -15.40 8.73
N GLY A 152 15.46 -16.37 8.04
CA GLY A 152 15.07 -16.73 6.67
C GLY A 152 15.43 -15.69 5.62
N LEU A 153 16.48 -14.91 5.87
CA LEU A 153 17.04 -13.95 4.92
C LEU A 153 18.50 -14.32 4.60
N GLN A 154 18.89 -14.15 3.35
CA GLN A 154 20.27 -14.43 2.88
C GLN A 154 21.30 -13.55 3.60
N TYR A 155 20.96 -12.31 3.87
CA TYR A 155 21.78 -11.37 4.62
C TYR A 155 21.11 -11.08 5.96
N PRO A 156 21.39 -11.90 7.00
CA PRO A 156 20.76 -11.74 8.30
C PRO A 156 21.18 -10.45 8.98
N ILE A 157 20.24 -9.84 9.69
CA ILE A 157 20.47 -8.62 10.48
C ILE A 157 20.27 -8.99 11.95
N ILE A 158 21.30 -8.76 12.78
CA ILE A 158 21.30 -9.11 14.21
C ILE A 158 21.78 -7.91 15.02
N ASN A 159 20.97 -7.46 15.99
CA ASN A 159 21.26 -6.35 16.91
C ASN A 159 21.85 -5.12 16.20
N ARG A 160 21.23 -4.71 15.09
CA ARG A 160 21.79 -3.66 14.23
C ARG A 160 20.86 -2.47 14.11
N VAL A 161 21.45 -1.29 14.14
CA VAL A 161 20.79 -0.04 13.76
C VAL A 161 20.93 0.15 12.24
N LEU A 162 19.83 0.37 11.57
CA LEU A 162 19.77 0.80 10.17
C LEU A 162 19.62 2.31 10.15
N PRO A 163 20.61 3.07 9.69
CA PRO A 163 20.53 4.51 9.57
C PRO A 163 19.53 4.91 8.50
N ILE A 164 18.81 6.04 8.73
CA ILE A 164 17.83 6.56 7.77
C ILE A 164 18.45 7.02 6.45
N ASP A 165 19.69 7.48 6.49
CA ASP A 165 20.42 8.05 5.37
C ASP A 165 21.31 7.04 4.62
N PHE A 166 21.27 5.76 5.04
CA PHE A 166 22.07 4.72 4.40
C PHE A 166 21.21 3.51 3.99
N PRO A 167 21.05 3.22 2.68
CA PRO A 167 20.17 2.18 2.18
C PRO A 167 20.74 0.77 2.35
N PHE A 168 21.07 0.39 3.58
CA PHE A 168 21.72 -0.87 3.91
C PHE A 168 20.87 -2.12 3.61
N GLY A 169 19.56 -2.00 3.77
CA GLY A 169 18.62 -3.15 3.71
C GLY A 169 18.05 -3.44 2.33
N ILE A 170 18.59 -2.87 1.25
CA ILE A 170 18.08 -3.09 -0.11
C ILE A 170 18.53 -4.45 -0.65
N SER A 171 17.63 -5.12 -1.39
CA SER A 171 17.90 -6.36 -2.14
C SER A 171 18.37 -7.53 -1.28
N ASN A 172 17.79 -7.70 -0.10
CA ASN A 172 17.91 -8.96 0.63
C ASN A 172 17.08 -10.04 -0.07
N ILE A 173 17.39 -11.31 0.15
CA ILE A 173 16.70 -12.43 -0.47
C ILE A 173 16.08 -13.29 0.63
N ILE A 174 14.81 -13.65 0.46
CA ILE A 174 14.12 -14.58 1.34
C ILE A 174 14.59 -15.99 1.01
N THR A 175 15.04 -16.73 2.03
CA THR A 175 15.57 -18.09 1.89
C THR A 175 14.66 -19.14 2.49
N GLU A 176 13.74 -18.75 3.36
CA GLU A 176 12.84 -19.67 4.09
C GLU A 176 11.38 -19.21 4.00
N LYS A 177 10.44 -20.18 3.93
CA LYS A 177 8.99 -19.88 3.89
C LYS A 177 8.47 -19.21 5.17
N GLN A 178 9.14 -19.42 6.30
CA GLN A 178 8.78 -18.82 7.59
C GLN A 178 9.73 -17.69 7.98
N ALA A 179 10.14 -16.89 7.01
CA ALA A 179 10.99 -15.75 7.26
C ALA A 179 10.28 -14.70 8.14
N TRP A 180 11.04 -14.08 9.06
CA TRP A 180 10.52 -13.04 9.95
C TRP A 180 11.57 -11.99 10.28
N ILE A 181 11.07 -10.83 10.70
CA ILE A 181 11.90 -9.70 11.13
C ILE A 181 11.36 -9.20 12.46
N ASP A 182 12.24 -9.11 13.46
CA ASP A 182 11.94 -8.58 14.80
C ASP A 182 12.49 -7.16 14.93
N ILE A 183 11.60 -6.19 14.98
CA ILE A 183 11.92 -4.77 15.07
C ILE A 183 11.89 -4.37 16.54
N GLU A 184 13.01 -3.87 17.06
CA GLU A 184 13.10 -3.37 18.43
C GLU A 184 12.57 -1.94 18.53
N SER A 185 12.87 -1.08 17.56
CA SER A 185 12.38 0.31 17.53
C SER A 185 12.39 0.90 16.12
N GLY A 186 11.50 1.88 15.89
CA GLY A 186 11.37 2.61 14.63
C GLY A 186 10.39 1.98 13.65
N TRP A 187 10.14 2.66 12.53
CA TRP A 187 9.27 2.20 11.44
C TRP A 187 10.08 1.75 10.25
N ILE A 188 9.64 0.68 9.62
CA ILE A 188 10.24 0.15 8.39
C ILE A 188 9.20 0.16 7.28
N VAL A 189 9.63 0.63 6.11
CA VAL A 189 8.96 0.37 4.84
C VAL A 189 9.60 -0.87 4.23
N PHE A 190 8.82 -1.90 4.02
CA PHE A 190 9.21 -3.13 3.33
C PHE A 190 8.75 -3.08 1.88
N ILE A 191 9.64 -3.48 0.98
CA ILE A 191 9.31 -3.63 -0.44
C ILE A 191 9.65 -5.06 -0.83
N LEU A 192 8.62 -5.87 -1.00
CA LEU A 192 8.72 -7.23 -1.50
C LEU A 192 8.55 -7.19 -3.02
N VAL A 193 9.58 -7.62 -3.74
CA VAL A 193 9.56 -7.71 -5.20
C VAL A 193 9.20 -9.14 -5.61
N LYS A 194 8.21 -9.27 -6.47
CA LYS A 194 7.81 -10.53 -7.11
C LYS A 194 8.28 -10.48 -8.56
N GLU A 195 9.24 -11.29 -8.90
CA GLU A 195 9.70 -11.50 -10.27
C GLU A 195 8.79 -12.47 -11.01
#